data_d01030c99ea546952d67956ac8d88d12
#
_entry.id   d01030c99ea546952d67956ac8d88d12
#
_cell.length_a   1.000
_cell.length_b   1.000
_cell.length_c   1.000
_cell.angle_alpha   90.00
_cell.angle_beta   90.00
_cell.angle_gamma   90.00
#
_symmetry.space_group_name_H-M   'P 1'
#
loop_
_entity.id
_entity.type
_entity.pdbx_description
1 polymer ?
#
loop_
_entity_poly.entity_id
_entity_poly.type
_entity_poly.pdbx_seq_one_letter_code
_entity_poly.pdbx_strand_id
1 'polypeptide(L)'
;YVVSDSEAVEFLYSKHQVAADAVDGAAQVVNAGLNVRTNFTLPENFIRPLRQAISEGKVSMQTIDSRVADVLRVKFGMGLFDNPYKGDAKHPEKVVHSKEHQAVSMRAALESIVLLKNENNILPLSKDLKKVAVIGPNANEVQNLICRYGPANAPIKTVYQGIKEYLPDAEVRYAKGTDIIDKYFPESELYEVPLDQEE
;
A
#
# COMPACT_ATOMS: atom_id res chain seq x y z
N TYR A 1 -8.84 2.71 -16.09
CA TYR A 1 -7.50 2.55 -16.64
C TYR A 1 -6.57 1.91 -15.60
N VAL A 2 -5.46 1.35 -16.05
CA VAL A 2 -4.54 0.55 -15.23
C VAL A 2 -3.21 1.29 -15.05
N VAL A 3 -2.74 1.36 -13.81
CA VAL A 3 -1.43 1.89 -13.43
C VAL A 3 -0.61 0.75 -12.84
N SER A 4 0.64 0.60 -13.25
CA SER A 4 1.50 -0.43 -12.66
C SER A 4 1.96 -0.05 -11.26
N ASP A 5 2.37 -1.02 -10.47
CA ASP A 5 3.25 -0.77 -9.34
C ASP A 5 4.67 -0.41 -9.83
N SER A 6 5.48 0.15 -8.94
CA SER A 6 6.88 0.47 -9.23
C SER A 6 7.64 -0.78 -9.65
N GLU A 7 8.42 -0.65 -10.72
CA GLU A 7 9.27 -1.70 -11.29
C GLU A 7 8.53 -2.96 -11.79
N ALA A 8 7.19 -3.04 -11.63
CA ALA A 8 6.43 -4.22 -12.01
C ALA A 8 6.59 -4.60 -13.48
N VAL A 9 6.75 -3.62 -14.36
CA VAL A 9 7.01 -3.89 -15.81
C VAL A 9 8.40 -4.47 -16.02
N GLU A 10 9.39 -3.94 -15.33
CA GLU A 10 10.77 -4.40 -15.42
C GLU A 10 10.94 -5.80 -14.83
N PHE A 11 10.18 -6.14 -13.80
CA PHE A 11 10.21 -7.48 -13.21
C PHE A 11 9.75 -8.58 -14.15
N LEU A 12 9.00 -8.28 -15.21
CA LEU A 12 8.61 -9.27 -16.19
C LEU A 12 9.82 -9.93 -16.85
N TYR A 13 10.89 -9.19 -17.11
CA TYR A 13 12.11 -9.74 -17.73
C TYR A 13 13.27 -9.89 -16.75
N SER A 14 13.38 -9.04 -15.70
CA SER A 14 14.52 -9.09 -14.79
C SER A 14 14.36 -10.11 -13.66
N LYS A 15 13.13 -10.36 -13.20
CA LYS A 15 12.85 -11.20 -12.02
C LYS A 15 11.99 -12.42 -12.35
N HIS A 16 10.86 -12.22 -13.02
CA HIS A 16 9.90 -13.28 -13.30
C HIS A 16 10.20 -14.06 -14.58
N GLN A 17 11.03 -13.49 -15.46
CA GLN A 17 11.48 -14.11 -16.73
C GLN A 17 10.32 -14.60 -17.62
N VAL A 18 9.20 -13.88 -17.60
CA VAL A 18 8.02 -14.12 -18.45
C VAL A 18 8.04 -13.29 -19.74
N ALA A 19 8.93 -12.31 -19.82
CA ALA A 19 9.26 -11.55 -21.01
C ALA A 19 10.74 -11.75 -21.35
N ALA A 20 11.07 -11.78 -22.63
CA ALA A 20 12.43 -12.03 -23.10
C ALA A 20 13.39 -10.85 -22.80
N ASP A 21 12.89 -9.64 -22.91
CA ASP A 21 13.63 -8.40 -22.72
C ASP A 21 12.68 -7.20 -22.42
N ALA A 22 13.24 -6.01 -22.33
CA ALA A 22 12.47 -4.80 -22.08
C ALA A 22 11.47 -4.48 -23.22
N VAL A 23 11.79 -4.82 -24.47
CA VAL A 23 10.91 -4.60 -25.63
C VAL A 23 9.69 -5.51 -25.56
N ASP A 24 9.93 -6.77 -25.28
CA ASP A 24 8.88 -7.77 -25.11
C ASP A 24 8.03 -7.46 -23.87
N GLY A 25 8.65 -7.09 -22.74
CA GLY A 25 7.94 -6.65 -21.53
C GLY A 25 7.03 -5.46 -21.78
N ALA A 26 7.53 -4.42 -22.46
CA ALA A 26 6.72 -3.26 -22.84
C ALA A 26 5.55 -3.62 -23.76
N ALA A 27 5.77 -4.51 -24.73
CA ALA A 27 4.73 -4.99 -25.63
C ALA A 27 3.64 -5.76 -24.89
N GLN A 28 4.03 -6.69 -24.03
CA GLN A 28 3.10 -7.51 -23.26
C GLN A 28 2.18 -6.66 -22.38
N VAL A 29 2.73 -5.72 -21.59
CA VAL A 29 1.92 -4.92 -20.66
C VAL A 29 0.98 -3.96 -21.37
N VAL A 30 1.41 -3.31 -22.44
CA VAL A 30 0.58 -2.36 -23.20
C VAL A 30 -0.55 -3.10 -23.93
N ASN A 31 -0.28 -4.25 -24.54
CA ASN A 31 -1.31 -5.09 -25.16
C ASN A 31 -2.29 -5.65 -24.10
N ALA A 32 -1.81 -5.99 -22.91
CA ALA A 32 -2.65 -6.46 -21.80
C ALA A 32 -3.53 -5.35 -21.18
N GLY A 33 -3.27 -4.08 -21.47
CA GLY A 33 -4.13 -2.98 -21.00
C GLY A 33 -3.47 -1.97 -20.08
N LEU A 34 -2.17 -2.04 -19.84
CA LEU A 34 -1.48 -1.05 -19.03
C LEU A 34 -1.52 0.33 -19.72
N ASN A 35 -1.97 1.33 -18.98
CA ASN A 35 -2.04 2.72 -19.44
C ASN A 35 -0.89 3.58 -18.91
N VAL A 36 -0.47 3.35 -17.67
CA VAL A 36 0.56 4.14 -17.01
C VAL A 36 1.57 3.22 -16.32
N ARG A 37 2.83 3.34 -16.71
CA ARG A 37 3.93 2.72 -15.99
C ARG A 37 4.36 3.59 -14.83
N THR A 38 4.49 3.02 -13.65
CA THR A 38 5.08 3.67 -12.47
C THR A 38 6.49 3.15 -12.25
N ASN A 39 7.46 4.05 -12.11
CA ASN A 39 8.83 3.72 -11.74
C ASN A 39 9.57 5.00 -11.32
N PHE A 40 10.67 4.84 -10.57
CA PHE A 40 11.57 5.92 -10.18
C PHE A 40 12.72 6.15 -11.16
N THR A 41 12.81 5.32 -12.21
CA THR A 41 13.82 5.46 -13.26
C THR A 41 13.36 6.44 -14.36
N LEU A 42 14.30 6.81 -15.25
CA LEU A 42 13.99 7.71 -16.36
C LEU A 42 12.88 7.16 -17.25
N PRO A 43 11.95 8.01 -17.74
CA PRO A 43 10.88 7.59 -18.65
C PRO A 43 11.39 6.88 -19.91
N GLU A 44 12.57 7.25 -20.40
CA GLU A 44 13.21 6.65 -21.56
C GLU A 44 13.43 5.15 -21.45
N ASN A 45 13.60 4.64 -20.24
CA ASN A 45 13.79 3.21 -20.01
C ASN A 45 12.56 2.38 -20.41
N PHE A 46 11.39 3.01 -20.49
CA PHE A 46 10.18 2.40 -21.02
C PHE A 46 9.81 2.90 -22.42
N ILE A 47 9.98 4.21 -22.68
CA ILE A 47 9.59 4.82 -23.95
C ILE A 47 10.39 4.24 -25.12
N ARG A 48 11.71 4.05 -24.97
CA ARG A 48 12.54 3.48 -26.04
C ARG A 48 12.15 2.05 -26.38
N PRO A 49 12.06 1.11 -25.42
CA PRO A 49 11.56 -0.25 -25.68
C PRO A 49 10.16 -0.26 -26.30
N LEU A 50 9.24 0.58 -25.83
CA LEU A 50 7.90 0.67 -26.40
C LEU A 50 7.91 1.16 -27.86
N ARG A 51 8.70 2.19 -28.19
CA ARG A 51 8.86 2.66 -29.58
C ARG A 51 9.45 1.57 -30.48
N GLN A 52 10.39 0.80 -29.95
CA GLN A 52 10.94 -0.34 -30.69
C GLN A 52 9.88 -1.42 -30.91
N ALA A 53 9.09 -1.76 -29.87
CA ALA A 53 7.98 -2.72 -30.00
C ALA A 53 6.96 -2.29 -31.06
N ILE A 54 6.68 -0.98 -31.18
CA ILE A 54 5.81 -0.44 -32.22
C ILE A 54 6.47 -0.59 -33.60
N SER A 55 7.75 -0.25 -33.75
CA SER A 55 8.46 -0.38 -35.03
C SER A 55 8.59 -1.83 -35.50
N GLU A 56 8.65 -2.76 -34.56
CA GLU A 56 8.67 -4.22 -34.83
C GLU A 56 7.26 -4.82 -35.07
N GLY A 57 6.20 -4.01 -34.98
CA GLY A 57 4.82 -4.45 -35.13
C GLY A 57 4.26 -5.27 -33.99
N LYS A 58 4.95 -5.32 -32.83
CA LYS A 58 4.50 -6.02 -31.62
C LYS A 58 3.35 -5.28 -30.91
N VAL A 59 3.28 -3.95 -31.09
CA VAL A 59 2.22 -3.08 -30.56
C VAL A 59 1.69 -2.20 -31.68
N SER A 60 0.37 -2.17 -31.88
CA SER A 60 -0.26 -1.33 -32.88
C SER A 60 -0.44 0.09 -32.39
N MET A 61 -0.45 1.08 -33.32
CA MET A 61 -0.83 2.46 -32.97
C MET A 61 -2.26 2.54 -32.42
N GLN A 62 -3.18 1.71 -32.92
CA GLN A 62 -4.54 1.64 -32.38
C GLN A 62 -4.54 1.22 -30.89
N THR A 63 -3.67 0.31 -30.48
CA THR A 63 -3.48 -0.04 -29.06
C THR A 63 -2.99 1.16 -28.27
N ILE A 64 -2.00 1.89 -28.77
CA ILE A 64 -1.49 3.11 -28.12
C ILE A 64 -2.59 4.15 -27.96
N ASP A 65 -3.33 4.45 -29.03
CA ASP A 65 -4.44 5.40 -29.00
C ASP A 65 -5.50 5.03 -27.97
N SER A 66 -5.81 3.72 -27.86
CA SER A 66 -6.73 3.21 -26.85
C SER A 66 -6.21 3.45 -25.42
N ARG A 67 -4.92 3.17 -25.16
CA ARG A 67 -4.30 3.41 -23.83
C ARG A 67 -4.33 4.91 -23.47
N VAL A 68 -4.01 5.78 -24.43
CA VAL A 68 -4.06 7.23 -24.27
C VAL A 68 -5.49 7.71 -24.03
N ALA A 69 -6.44 7.22 -24.81
CA ALA A 69 -7.86 7.59 -24.65
C ALA A 69 -8.41 7.25 -23.25
N ASP A 70 -8.00 6.12 -22.66
CA ASP A 70 -8.40 5.75 -21.30
C ASP A 70 -7.91 6.77 -20.26
N VAL A 71 -6.65 7.22 -20.36
CA VAL A 71 -6.08 8.26 -19.48
C VAL A 71 -6.79 9.60 -19.67
N LEU A 72 -6.98 10.01 -20.94
CA LEU A 72 -7.64 11.27 -21.26
C LEU A 72 -9.09 11.27 -20.79
N ARG A 73 -9.83 10.16 -20.91
CA ARG A 73 -11.21 10.05 -20.41
C ARG A 73 -11.31 10.39 -18.92
N VAL A 74 -10.37 9.91 -18.11
CA VAL A 74 -10.33 10.24 -16.67
C VAL A 74 -10.02 11.72 -16.46
N LYS A 75 -9.02 12.27 -17.17
CA LYS A 75 -8.67 13.68 -17.06
C LYS A 75 -9.82 14.60 -17.47
N PHE A 76 -10.53 14.30 -18.57
CA PHE A 76 -11.72 15.03 -18.97
C PHE A 76 -12.87 14.89 -17.95
N GLY A 77 -13.13 13.67 -17.48
CA GLY A 77 -14.17 13.43 -16.48
C GLY A 77 -13.92 14.17 -15.16
N MET A 78 -12.68 14.36 -14.79
CA MET A 78 -12.26 15.18 -13.64
C MET A 78 -12.30 16.67 -13.92
N GLY A 79 -12.47 17.12 -15.17
CA GLY A 79 -12.46 18.53 -15.58
C GLY A 79 -11.08 19.19 -15.44
N LEU A 80 -9.99 18.41 -15.57
CA LEU A 80 -8.63 18.93 -15.39
C LEU A 80 -8.20 19.88 -16.52
N PHE A 81 -8.86 19.84 -17.67
CA PHE A 81 -8.60 20.76 -18.78
C PHE A 81 -9.32 22.11 -18.62
N ASP A 82 -10.42 22.12 -17.85
CA ASP A 82 -11.17 23.35 -17.59
C ASP A 82 -10.69 24.02 -16.30
N ASN A 83 -10.44 23.24 -15.26
CA ASN A 83 -9.97 23.72 -13.97
C ASN A 83 -9.04 22.67 -13.31
N PRO A 84 -7.71 22.69 -13.60
CA PRO A 84 -6.75 21.74 -13.04
C PRO A 84 -6.50 21.93 -11.54
N TYR A 85 -6.73 23.13 -11.01
CA TYR A 85 -6.48 23.47 -9.60
C TYR A 85 -7.80 23.52 -8.84
N LYS A 86 -8.33 22.34 -8.52
CA LYS A 86 -9.56 22.23 -7.72
C LYS A 86 -9.22 22.17 -6.25
N GLY A 87 -9.75 23.10 -5.49
CA GLY A 87 -9.69 23.10 -4.04
C GLY A 87 -9.04 24.36 -3.43
N ASP A 88 -9.46 24.64 -2.21
CA ASP A 88 -8.83 25.62 -1.32
C ASP A 88 -7.64 24.93 -0.62
N ALA A 89 -6.53 25.64 -0.45
CA ALA A 89 -5.36 25.15 0.28
C ALA A 89 -5.68 24.73 1.74
N LYS A 90 -6.74 25.27 2.32
CA LYS A 90 -7.25 24.92 3.65
C LYS A 90 -8.25 23.74 3.64
N HIS A 91 -8.65 23.25 2.47
CA HIS A 91 -9.60 22.15 2.36
C HIS A 91 -9.08 20.83 2.95
N PRO A 92 -7.81 20.45 2.74
CA PRO A 92 -7.26 19.25 3.35
C PRO A 92 -7.38 19.21 4.88
N GLU A 93 -7.17 20.32 5.56
CA GLU A 93 -7.27 20.41 7.03
C GLU A 93 -8.67 20.05 7.55
N LYS A 94 -9.72 20.27 6.73
CA LYS A 94 -11.10 19.98 7.09
C LYS A 94 -11.53 18.56 6.75
N VAL A 95 -10.91 17.96 5.75
CA VAL A 95 -11.33 16.68 5.16
C VAL A 95 -10.44 15.54 5.63
N VAL A 96 -9.10 15.75 5.63
CA VAL A 96 -8.17 14.71 6.06
C VAL A 96 -8.39 14.40 7.54
N HIS A 97 -8.57 13.12 7.84
CA HIS A 97 -8.82 12.63 9.19
C HIS A 97 -10.08 13.22 9.86
N SER A 98 -11.07 13.64 9.07
CA SER A 98 -12.36 14.09 9.60
C SER A 98 -13.09 12.97 10.36
N LYS A 99 -14.04 13.31 11.22
CA LYS A 99 -14.83 12.32 11.95
C LYS A 99 -15.58 11.36 11.04
N GLU A 100 -16.07 11.86 9.89
CA GLU A 100 -16.74 11.09 8.86
C GLU A 100 -15.77 10.07 8.24
N HIS A 101 -14.56 10.47 7.90
CA HIS A 101 -13.53 9.58 7.35
C HIS A 101 -13.06 8.54 8.37
N GLN A 102 -12.92 8.92 9.64
CA GLN A 102 -12.61 7.98 10.73
C GLN A 102 -13.71 6.93 10.90
N ALA A 103 -14.99 7.34 10.81
CA ALA A 103 -16.12 6.41 10.90
C ALA A 103 -16.14 5.42 9.73
N VAL A 104 -15.85 5.88 8.50
CA VAL A 104 -15.72 5.00 7.32
C VAL A 104 -14.55 4.04 7.49
N SER A 105 -13.40 4.52 7.93
CA SER A 105 -12.21 3.69 8.20
C SER A 105 -12.50 2.60 9.25
N MET A 106 -13.16 2.97 10.35
CA MET A 106 -13.56 2.02 11.39
C MET A 106 -14.52 0.95 10.84
N ARG A 107 -15.53 1.36 10.05
CA ARG A 107 -16.46 0.41 9.44
C ARG A 107 -15.75 -0.52 8.47
N ALA A 108 -14.87 -0.01 7.62
CA ALA A 108 -14.06 -0.82 6.71
C ALA A 108 -13.20 -1.84 7.47
N ALA A 109 -12.56 -1.43 8.57
CA ALA A 109 -11.78 -2.32 9.40
C ALA A 109 -12.63 -3.42 10.02
N LEU A 110 -13.81 -3.09 10.57
CA LEU A 110 -14.73 -4.08 11.15
C LEU A 110 -15.27 -5.07 10.11
N GLU A 111 -15.61 -4.57 8.92
CA GLU A 111 -16.13 -5.42 7.82
C GLU A 111 -15.03 -6.28 7.17
N SER A 112 -13.75 -5.93 7.32
CA SER A 112 -12.63 -6.70 6.78
C SER A 112 -12.19 -7.87 7.67
N ILE A 113 -12.61 -7.91 8.94
CA ILE A 113 -12.23 -8.96 9.88
C ILE A 113 -13.07 -10.22 9.62
N VAL A 114 -12.41 -11.33 9.32
CA VAL A 114 -13.06 -12.62 9.06
C VAL A 114 -12.81 -13.57 10.23
N LEU A 115 -13.90 -14.07 10.84
CA LEU A 115 -13.81 -15.06 11.89
C LEU A 115 -13.66 -16.46 11.29
N LEU A 116 -12.45 -16.98 11.27
CA LEU A 116 -12.15 -18.29 10.67
C LEU A 116 -12.53 -19.46 11.58
N LYS A 117 -12.50 -19.27 12.90
CA LYS A 117 -12.74 -20.32 13.89
C LYS A 117 -13.18 -19.71 15.21
N ASN A 118 -14.21 -20.26 15.84
CA ASN A 118 -14.67 -19.88 17.18
C ASN A 118 -15.19 -21.09 17.94
N GLU A 119 -14.28 -21.95 18.37
CA GLU A 119 -14.62 -23.12 19.18
C GLU A 119 -15.12 -22.67 20.55
N ASN A 120 -16.15 -23.37 21.03
CA ASN A 120 -16.79 -23.09 22.32
C ASN A 120 -17.35 -21.67 22.48
N ASN A 121 -17.57 -20.95 21.40
CA ASN A 121 -18.09 -19.57 21.39
C ASN A 121 -17.29 -18.62 22.32
N ILE A 122 -15.97 -18.73 22.33
CA ILE A 122 -15.09 -17.89 23.15
C ILE A 122 -15.16 -16.42 22.73
N LEU A 123 -15.35 -16.16 21.44
CA LEU A 123 -15.50 -14.80 20.88
C LEU A 123 -16.99 -14.45 20.71
N PRO A 124 -17.38 -13.19 20.98
CA PRO A 124 -16.57 -12.10 21.52
C PRO A 124 -16.18 -12.33 22.98
N LEU A 125 -14.99 -11.87 23.35
CA LEU A 125 -14.52 -11.93 24.74
C LEU A 125 -15.44 -11.12 25.65
N SER A 126 -15.66 -11.62 26.89
CA SER A 126 -16.44 -10.89 27.88
C SER A 126 -15.76 -9.56 28.26
N LYS A 127 -16.56 -8.51 28.44
CA LYS A 127 -16.08 -7.24 28.97
C LYS A 127 -15.74 -7.29 30.48
N ASP A 128 -16.15 -8.35 31.18
CA ASP A 128 -15.89 -8.54 32.61
C ASP A 128 -14.54 -9.21 32.90
N LEU A 129 -13.72 -9.43 31.87
CA LEU A 129 -12.38 -10.00 32.02
C LEU A 129 -11.54 -9.14 32.96
N LYS A 130 -10.88 -9.78 33.93
CA LYS A 130 -10.03 -9.09 34.92
C LYS A 130 -8.55 -9.12 34.55
N LYS A 131 -8.13 -10.07 33.71
CA LYS A 131 -6.73 -10.17 33.26
C LYS A 131 -6.69 -10.56 31.80
N VAL A 132 -5.89 -9.83 31.02
CA VAL A 132 -5.66 -10.12 29.60
C VAL A 132 -4.16 -10.01 29.32
N ALA A 133 -3.61 -11.01 28.64
CA ALA A 133 -2.27 -10.97 28.09
C ALA A 133 -2.34 -10.69 26.59
N VAL A 134 -1.67 -9.63 26.14
CA VAL A 134 -1.50 -9.28 24.75
C VAL A 134 -0.05 -9.61 24.37
N ILE A 135 0.13 -10.60 23.50
CA ILE A 135 1.44 -11.16 23.20
C ILE A 135 1.69 -11.07 21.69
N GLY A 136 2.87 -10.59 21.32
CA GLY A 136 3.31 -10.52 19.94
C GLY A 136 4.09 -9.24 19.64
N PRO A 137 5.05 -9.28 18.69
CA PRO A 137 5.91 -8.15 18.38
C PRO A 137 5.13 -6.95 17.84
N ASN A 138 4.08 -7.18 17.04
CA ASN A 138 3.26 -6.12 16.46
C ASN A 138 2.15 -5.60 17.37
N ALA A 139 1.92 -6.22 18.52
CA ALA A 139 0.78 -5.87 19.35
C ALA A 139 0.90 -4.47 19.99
N ASN A 140 2.12 -3.96 20.16
CA ASN A 140 2.38 -2.62 20.69
C ASN A 140 3.47 -1.88 19.89
N GLU A 141 3.53 -2.08 18.58
CA GLU A 141 4.55 -1.48 17.72
C GLU A 141 3.91 -0.45 16.78
N VAL A 142 4.37 0.81 16.89
CA VAL A 142 3.84 1.93 16.10
C VAL A 142 4.49 1.99 14.71
N GLN A 143 5.78 1.71 14.62
CA GLN A 143 6.53 1.84 13.37
C GLN A 143 5.98 0.90 12.29
N ASN A 144 5.67 -0.33 12.66
CA ASN A 144 5.09 -1.30 11.73
C ASN A 144 3.68 -0.90 11.25
N LEU A 145 2.92 -0.13 12.07
CA LEU A 145 1.61 0.40 11.69
C LEU A 145 1.72 1.59 10.73
N ILE A 146 2.74 2.44 10.91
CA ILE A 146 3.03 3.55 10.00
C ILE A 146 3.57 3.00 8.68
N CYS A 147 4.41 1.98 8.75
CA CYS A 147 5.16 1.42 7.64
C CYS A 147 5.85 2.51 6.79
N ARG A 148 6.07 2.24 5.52
CA ARG A 148 6.76 3.16 4.58
C ARG A 148 5.88 4.33 4.11
N TYR A 149 4.56 4.22 4.21
CA TYR A 149 3.60 5.13 3.58
C TYR A 149 2.67 5.85 4.56
N GLY A 150 2.70 5.47 5.82
CA GLY A 150 1.85 6.09 6.82
C GLY A 150 2.33 7.48 7.24
N PRO A 151 1.42 8.39 7.59
CA PRO A 151 1.79 9.72 8.07
C PRO A 151 2.39 9.62 9.49
N ALA A 152 3.63 10.10 9.66
CA ALA A 152 4.35 10.06 10.93
C ALA A 152 3.62 10.76 12.09
N ASN A 153 2.75 11.72 11.79
CA ASN A 153 1.99 12.51 12.77
C ASN A 153 0.57 12.01 13.01
N ALA A 154 0.18 10.86 12.44
CA ALA A 154 -1.15 10.32 12.69
C ALA A 154 -1.28 9.82 14.14
N PRO A 155 -2.42 10.06 14.81
CA PRO A 155 -2.70 9.45 16.10
C PRO A 155 -2.94 7.95 15.90
N ILE A 156 -1.88 7.16 16.09
CA ILE A 156 -1.91 5.72 15.90
C ILE A 156 -2.17 5.04 17.24
N LYS A 157 -3.12 4.15 17.23
CA LYS A 157 -3.47 3.32 18.39
C LYS A 157 -3.07 1.87 18.12
N THR A 158 -2.20 1.33 18.96
CA THR A 158 -1.79 -0.07 18.85
C THR A 158 -2.91 -1.01 19.33
N VAL A 159 -2.83 -2.29 18.98
CA VAL A 159 -3.77 -3.32 19.45
C VAL A 159 -3.77 -3.38 20.98
N TYR A 160 -2.59 -3.33 21.60
CA TYR A 160 -2.46 -3.29 23.06
C TYR A 160 -3.17 -2.10 23.69
N GLN A 161 -2.97 -0.90 23.14
CA GLN A 161 -3.64 0.32 23.63
C GLN A 161 -5.15 0.24 23.44
N GLY A 162 -5.62 -0.25 22.29
CA GLY A 162 -7.04 -0.42 22.00
C GLY A 162 -7.72 -1.38 22.99
N ILE A 163 -7.10 -2.52 23.29
CA ILE A 163 -7.62 -3.48 24.28
C ILE A 163 -7.66 -2.88 25.67
N LYS A 164 -6.60 -2.17 26.07
CA LYS A 164 -6.52 -1.52 27.37
C LYS A 164 -7.62 -0.46 27.58
N GLU A 165 -7.91 0.32 26.55
CA GLU A 165 -8.99 1.30 26.59
C GLU A 165 -10.39 0.65 26.56
N TYR A 166 -10.52 -0.46 25.86
CA TYR A 166 -11.79 -1.19 25.78
C TYR A 166 -12.15 -1.94 27.08
N LEU A 167 -11.13 -2.33 27.85
CA LEU A 167 -11.26 -3.07 29.11
C LEU A 167 -10.59 -2.27 30.25
N PRO A 168 -11.16 -1.11 30.66
CA PRO A 168 -10.52 -0.19 31.61
C PRO A 168 -10.35 -0.79 33.00
N ASP A 169 -11.20 -1.77 33.38
CA ASP A 169 -11.19 -2.45 34.70
C ASP A 169 -10.34 -3.73 34.71
N ALA A 170 -9.70 -4.05 33.60
CA ALA A 170 -8.85 -5.24 33.48
C ALA A 170 -7.37 -4.91 33.63
N GLU A 171 -6.63 -5.84 34.24
CA GLU A 171 -5.17 -5.85 34.16
C GLU A 171 -4.73 -6.33 32.79
N VAL A 172 -4.37 -5.41 31.87
CA VAL A 172 -3.88 -5.75 30.53
C VAL A 172 -2.35 -5.72 30.54
N ARG A 173 -1.74 -6.88 30.31
CA ARG A 173 -0.27 -7.02 30.24
C ARG A 173 0.17 -7.23 28.80
N TYR A 174 1.32 -6.67 28.47
CA TYR A 174 1.97 -6.85 27.16
C TYR A 174 3.27 -7.62 27.30
N ALA A 175 3.52 -8.50 26.35
CA ALA A 175 4.82 -9.13 26.13
C ALA A 175 5.10 -9.25 24.64
N LYS A 176 6.31 -8.88 24.21
CA LYS A 176 6.73 -8.98 22.81
C LYS A 176 6.76 -10.42 22.31
N GLY A 177 7.19 -11.35 23.17
CA GLY A 177 7.31 -12.78 22.85
C GLY A 177 8.54 -13.08 22.00
N THR A 178 8.53 -12.72 20.73
CA THR A 178 9.62 -12.95 19.78
C THR A 178 9.84 -11.74 18.88
N ASP A 179 10.97 -11.67 18.21
CA ASP A 179 11.20 -10.73 17.10
C ASP A 179 10.58 -11.27 15.81
N ILE A 180 10.22 -10.36 14.88
CA ILE A 180 9.62 -10.73 13.59
C ILE A 180 10.69 -11.29 12.65
N ILE A 181 11.89 -10.71 12.71
CA ILE A 181 13.03 -11.05 11.85
C ILE A 181 14.28 -11.25 12.71
N ASP A 182 15.21 -12.05 12.20
CA ASP A 182 16.53 -12.17 12.79
C ASP A 182 17.29 -10.84 12.60
N LYS A 183 17.92 -10.35 13.67
CA LYS A 183 18.73 -9.12 13.66
C LYS A 183 19.92 -9.18 12.70
N TYR A 184 20.30 -10.38 12.29
CA TYR A 184 21.42 -10.62 11.38
C TYR A 184 21.02 -10.71 9.91
N PHE A 185 19.79 -10.34 9.55
CA PHE A 185 19.35 -10.31 8.15
C PHE A 185 19.48 -8.90 7.59
N PRO A 186 20.67 -8.51 7.09
CA PRO A 186 20.97 -7.10 6.76
C PRO A 186 20.21 -6.57 5.54
N GLU A 187 19.62 -7.45 4.72
CA GLU A 187 18.88 -7.09 3.51
C GLU A 187 17.38 -6.95 3.75
N SER A 188 16.91 -7.08 4.99
CA SER A 188 15.49 -6.92 5.29
C SER A 188 15.09 -5.46 5.24
N GLU A 189 14.14 -5.11 4.37
CA GLU A 189 13.53 -3.77 4.33
C GLU A 189 12.80 -3.38 5.63
N LEU A 190 12.55 -4.35 6.50
CA LEU A 190 11.91 -4.16 7.80
C LEU A 190 12.93 -3.79 8.89
N TYR A 191 14.21 -3.82 8.56
CA TYR A 191 15.28 -3.55 9.50
C TYR A 191 15.89 -2.17 9.20
N GLU A 192 15.50 -1.16 9.96
CA GLU A 192 16.22 0.11 9.96
C GLU A 192 17.51 -0.06 10.78
N VAL A 193 18.64 0.11 10.12
CA VAL A 193 19.92 0.25 10.81
C VAL A 193 19.84 1.54 11.63
N PRO A 194 20.06 1.52 12.95
CA PRO A 194 20.10 2.74 13.74
C PRO A 194 21.13 3.72 13.16
N LEU A 195 20.75 4.98 13.02
CA LEU A 195 21.57 6.05 12.44
C LEU A 195 22.90 6.32 13.20
N ASP A 196 23.05 5.74 14.36
CA ASP A 196 24.24 5.83 15.23
C ASP A 196 25.27 4.73 14.99
N GLN A 197 25.10 3.87 13.98
CA GLN A 197 26.07 2.86 13.57
C GLN A 197 26.78 3.18 12.25
N GLU A 198 26.88 4.45 11.87
CA GLU A 198 27.84 4.89 10.86
C GLU A 198 29.24 4.94 11.50
N GLU A 199 30.03 3.87 11.33
CA GLU A 199 31.47 3.92 11.39
C GLU A 199 32.08 4.02 9.99
#